data_6bde95a5e2ff076ed65ed0a10a12e69e
#
_entry.id   6bde95a5e2ff076ed65ed0a10a12e69e
#
_cell.length_a   1.000
_cell.length_b   1.000
_cell.length_c   1.000
_cell.angle_alpha   90.00
_cell.angle_beta   90.00
_cell.angle_gamma   90.00
#
_symmetry.space_group_name_H-M   'P 1'
#
loop_
_entity.id
_entity.type
_entity.pdbx_description
1 polymer ?
#
loop_
_entity_poly.entity_id
_entity_poly.type
_entity_poly.pdbx_seq_one_letter_code
_entity_poly.pdbx_strand_id
1 'polypeptide(L)'
;MAASAAVTANYVLKPPPYPLDALEPHMSKQTLEFHWGKHHRAYVDNLKKQVLGSELEGKPLEHIIQNTYNNGDLLPPFNNAAQAWNHEFFWESMKPGGGGKPSGELLALLERDFTSYEKFYDEFNAAAATQFGAGWAWLAYADNKLKVVKTPNAVNPLVLGSFPLLTIDVWEHAYYLDFQQNRRPDYIKTFMNNLVSWEAVSSRLEAAKAASS
;
A
#
# COMPACT_ATOMS: atom_id res chain seq x y z
N MET A 1 -26.61 13.38 -31.52
CA MET A 1 -26.27 12.72 -30.24
C MET A 1 -24.76 12.53 -30.22
N ALA A 2 -24.04 13.40 -29.52
CA ALA A 2 -22.60 13.28 -29.38
C ALA A 2 -22.33 12.22 -28.30
N ALA A 3 -21.72 11.11 -28.69
CA ALA A 3 -21.20 10.12 -27.75
C ALA A 3 -20.05 10.77 -26.95
N SER A 4 -20.28 11.00 -25.66
CA SER A 4 -19.22 11.34 -24.72
C SER A 4 -18.18 10.22 -24.80
N ALA A 5 -17.00 10.53 -25.30
CA ALA A 5 -15.87 9.61 -25.24
C ALA A 5 -15.58 9.38 -23.76
N ALA A 6 -15.97 8.23 -23.24
CA ALA A 6 -15.57 7.77 -21.93
C ALA A 6 -14.04 7.73 -21.93
N VAL A 7 -13.42 8.53 -21.06
CA VAL A 7 -11.98 8.46 -20.80
C VAL A 7 -11.75 7.08 -20.18
N THR A 8 -11.39 6.12 -21.02
CA THR A 8 -10.97 4.80 -20.57
C THR A 8 -9.74 5.00 -19.71
N ALA A 9 -9.82 4.63 -18.42
CA ALA A 9 -8.66 4.61 -17.56
C ALA A 9 -7.64 3.64 -18.16
N ASN A 10 -6.63 4.19 -18.81
CA ASN A 10 -5.50 3.37 -19.25
C ASN A 10 -4.74 2.96 -18.00
N TYR A 11 -4.83 1.69 -17.63
CA TYR A 11 -4.00 1.13 -16.55
C TYR A 11 -2.54 1.20 -17.00
N VAL A 12 -1.84 2.22 -16.55
CA VAL A 12 -0.44 2.49 -16.88
C VAL A 12 0.39 2.23 -15.64
N LEU A 13 1.52 1.57 -15.80
CA LEU A 13 2.49 1.44 -14.71
C LEU A 13 3.00 2.84 -14.34
N LYS A 14 2.52 3.38 -13.20
CA LYS A 14 3.00 4.65 -12.66
C LYS A 14 4.38 4.47 -12.06
N PRO A 15 5.33 5.39 -12.32
CA PRO A 15 6.63 5.34 -11.65
C PRO A 15 6.48 5.69 -10.16
N PRO A 16 7.40 5.21 -9.30
CA PRO A 16 7.55 5.76 -7.96
C PRO A 16 7.77 7.28 -7.99
N PRO A 17 7.37 8.01 -6.93
CA PRO A 17 7.51 9.47 -6.89
C PRO A 17 8.97 9.95 -6.69
N TYR A 18 9.94 9.07 -6.81
CA TYR A 18 11.38 9.32 -6.66
C TYR A 18 12.16 8.41 -7.63
N PRO A 19 13.44 8.74 -7.95
CA PRO A 19 14.34 7.86 -8.71
C PRO A 19 14.53 6.50 -8.04
N LEU A 20 14.77 5.44 -8.83
CA LEU A 20 14.86 4.07 -8.31
C LEU A 20 16.04 3.83 -7.34
N ASP A 21 17.04 4.69 -7.33
CA ASP A 21 18.20 4.67 -6.42
C ASP A 21 18.05 5.62 -5.22
N ALA A 22 16.98 6.39 -5.15
CA ALA A 22 16.83 7.44 -4.14
C ALA A 22 16.60 6.91 -2.71
N LEU A 23 16.22 5.65 -2.55
CA LEU A 23 16.01 5.02 -1.24
C LEU A 23 17.27 4.33 -0.70
N GLU A 24 18.37 4.31 -1.44
CA GLU A 24 19.63 3.77 -0.96
C GLU A 24 20.18 4.59 0.22
N PRO A 25 20.87 3.94 1.17
CA PRO A 25 21.26 2.52 1.22
C PRO A 25 20.20 1.59 1.83
N HIS A 26 18.99 2.07 2.11
CA HIS A 26 17.97 1.37 2.88
C HIS A 26 17.14 0.38 2.04
N MET A 27 16.97 0.67 0.76
CA MET A 27 16.37 -0.18 -0.25
C MET A 27 17.14 0.03 -1.55
N SER A 28 17.69 -1.04 -2.12
CA SER A 28 18.57 -0.95 -3.28
C SER A 28 17.79 -0.61 -4.55
N LYS A 29 18.48 0.04 -5.49
CA LYS A 29 18.00 0.22 -6.86
C LYS A 29 17.58 -1.10 -7.49
N GLN A 30 18.35 -2.16 -7.28
CA GLN A 30 18.05 -3.48 -7.82
C GLN A 30 16.72 -4.02 -7.30
N THR A 31 16.44 -3.88 -6.00
CA THR A 31 15.14 -4.24 -5.43
C THR A 31 14.01 -3.47 -6.12
N LEU A 32 14.14 -2.16 -6.31
CA LEU A 32 13.11 -1.36 -6.98
C LEU A 32 12.96 -1.71 -8.47
N GLU A 33 14.05 -2.00 -9.18
CA GLU A 33 14.00 -2.44 -10.59
C GLU A 33 13.20 -3.74 -10.76
N PHE A 34 13.32 -4.70 -9.84
CA PHE A 34 12.52 -5.92 -9.85
C PHE A 34 11.12 -5.68 -9.31
N HIS A 35 10.97 -5.02 -8.16
CA HIS A 35 9.69 -4.87 -7.49
C HIS A 35 8.72 -4.00 -8.30
N TRP A 36 9.15 -2.83 -8.75
CA TRP A 36 8.35 -1.97 -9.63
C TRP A 36 8.35 -2.46 -11.08
N GLY A 37 9.56 -2.72 -11.63
CA GLY A 37 9.73 -2.95 -13.07
C GLY A 37 9.30 -4.35 -13.54
N LYS A 38 9.15 -5.33 -12.64
CA LYS A 38 8.71 -6.69 -12.95
C LYS A 38 7.39 -7.04 -12.24
N HIS A 39 7.36 -7.04 -10.91
CA HIS A 39 6.18 -7.45 -10.15
C HIS A 39 5.00 -6.50 -10.36
N HIS A 40 5.16 -5.23 -10.05
CA HIS A 40 4.10 -4.22 -10.23
C HIS A 40 3.65 -4.13 -11.69
N ARG A 41 4.60 -4.13 -12.63
CA ARG A 41 4.30 -4.15 -14.08
C ARG A 41 3.43 -5.34 -14.45
N ALA A 42 3.76 -6.54 -13.98
CA ALA A 42 3.01 -7.75 -14.30
C ALA A 42 1.54 -7.66 -13.82
N TYR A 43 1.29 -7.10 -12.63
CA TYR A 43 -0.07 -6.90 -12.14
C TYR A 43 -0.86 -5.93 -13.03
N VAL A 44 -0.26 -4.82 -13.44
CA VAL A 44 -0.89 -3.85 -14.34
C VAL A 44 -1.18 -4.48 -15.71
N ASP A 45 -0.22 -5.18 -16.30
CA ASP A 45 -0.36 -5.79 -17.62
C ASP A 45 -1.38 -6.95 -17.62
N ASN A 46 -1.43 -7.74 -16.55
CA ASN A 46 -2.43 -8.80 -16.40
C ASN A 46 -3.83 -8.24 -16.15
N LEU A 47 -3.96 -7.18 -15.35
CA LEU A 47 -5.26 -6.51 -15.16
C LEU A 47 -5.84 -6.03 -16.50
N LYS A 48 -5.05 -5.37 -17.34
CA LYS A 48 -5.49 -4.92 -18.67
C LYS A 48 -6.11 -6.06 -19.48
N LYS A 49 -5.45 -7.23 -19.49
CA LYS A 49 -5.93 -8.39 -20.21
C LYS A 49 -7.22 -8.96 -19.63
N GLN A 50 -7.34 -8.95 -18.30
CA GLN A 50 -8.49 -9.53 -17.59
C GLN A 50 -9.76 -8.69 -17.74
N VAL A 51 -9.65 -7.36 -17.80
CA VAL A 51 -10.81 -6.48 -17.88
C VAL A 51 -11.19 -6.08 -19.30
N LEU A 52 -10.37 -6.38 -20.30
CA LEU A 52 -10.61 -6.04 -21.70
C LEU A 52 -11.94 -6.59 -22.19
N GLY A 53 -12.80 -5.72 -22.72
CA GLY A 53 -14.12 -6.06 -23.21
C GLY A 53 -15.17 -6.36 -22.12
N SER A 54 -14.85 -6.16 -20.84
CA SER A 54 -15.78 -6.33 -19.73
C SER A 54 -16.36 -4.99 -19.25
N GLU A 55 -17.37 -5.04 -18.37
CA GLU A 55 -17.92 -3.84 -17.71
C GLU A 55 -16.94 -3.13 -16.78
N LEU A 56 -15.84 -3.80 -16.43
CA LEU A 56 -14.78 -3.26 -15.58
C LEU A 56 -13.72 -2.49 -16.39
N GLU A 57 -13.72 -2.60 -17.70
CA GLU A 57 -12.78 -1.89 -18.55
C GLU A 57 -12.91 -0.37 -18.37
N GLY A 58 -11.80 0.30 -18.10
CA GLY A 58 -11.75 1.75 -17.89
C GLY A 58 -12.30 2.22 -16.54
N LYS A 59 -12.62 1.33 -15.61
CA LYS A 59 -13.03 1.71 -14.25
C LYS A 59 -11.81 1.99 -13.36
N PRO A 60 -11.92 2.89 -12.36
CA PRO A 60 -10.87 3.09 -11.36
C PRO A 60 -10.49 1.78 -10.65
N LEU A 61 -9.23 1.66 -10.20
CA LEU A 61 -8.76 0.47 -9.49
C LEU A 61 -9.60 0.16 -8.26
N GLU A 62 -9.94 1.19 -7.48
CA GLU A 62 -10.79 1.06 -6.27
C GLU A 62 -12.16 0.45 -6.60
N HIS A 63 -12.76 0.88 -7.72
CA HIS A 63 -14.03 0.31 -8.17
C HIS A 63 -13.90 -1.17 -8.51
N ILE A 64 -12.84 -1.56 -9.24
CA ILE A 64 -12.59 -2.96 -9.59
C ILE A 64 -12.38 -3.77 -8.31
N ILE A 65 -11.52 -3.30 -7.40
CA ILE A 65 -11.22 -3.96 -6.13
C ILE A 65 -12.49 -4.23 -5.33
N GLN A 66 -13.32 -3.20 -5.13
CA GLN A 66 -14.55 -3.33 -4.34
C GLN A 66 -15.58 -4.28 -4.98
N ASN A 67 -15.72 -4.23 -6.31
CA ASN A 67 -16.70 -5.07 -7.02
C ASN A 67 -16.23 -6.51 -7.24
N THR A 68 -14.93 -6.79 -7.13
CA THR A 68 -14.37 -8.13 -7.37
C THR A 68 -13.88 -8.83 -6.10
N TYR A 69 -13.95 -8.19 -4.94
CA TYR A 69 -13.68 -8.81 -3.64
C TYR A 69 -14.68 -9.91 -3.28
N ASN A 70 -15.97 -9.72 -3.63
CA ASN A 70 -17.03 -10.73 -3.52
C ASN A 70 -17.07 -11.42 -2.14
N ASN A 71 -17.03 -10.62 -1.06
CA ASN A 71 -17.04 -11.13 0.33
C ASN A 71 -15.94 -12.16 0.65
N GLY A 72 -14.81 -12.09 -0.05
CA GLY A 72 -13.67 -12.99 0.14
C GLY A 72 -13.62 -14.17 -0.83
N ASP A 73 -14.66 -14.41 -1.61
CA ASP A 73 -14.66 -15.33 -2.76
C ASP A 73 -14.20 -14.56 -4.02
N LEU A 74 -12.92 -14.33 -4.11
CA LEU A 74 -12.30 -13.35 -5.00
C LEU A 74 -12.55 -13.66 -6.48
N LEU A 75 -13.10 -12.70 -7.22
CA LEU A 75 -13.21 -12.79 -8.68
C LEU A 75 -11.85 -12.55 -9.35
N PRO A 76 -11.62 -13.10 -10.58
CA PRO A 76 -10.29 -13.08 -11.21
C PRO A 76 -9.57 -11.73 -11.29
N PRO A 77 -10.23 -10.57 -11.56
CA PRO A 77 -9.53 -9.28 -11.63
C PRO A 77 -9.05 -8.75 -10.28
N PHE A 78 -9.62 -9.24 -9.15
CA PHE A 78 -9.32 -8.70 -7.82
C PHE A 78 -7.81 -8.65 -7.53
N ASN A 79 -7.13 -9.79 -7.68
CA ASN A 79 -5.72 -9.88 -7.32
C ASN A 79 -4.87 -8.85 -8.06
N ASN A 80 -5.02 -8.75 -9.37
CA ASN A 80 -4.20 -7.84 -10.17
C ASN A 80 -4.57 -6.37 -9.94
N ALA A 81 -5.86 -6.04 -9.78
CA ALA A 81 -6.29 -4.69 -9.46
C ALA A 81 -5.81 -4.24 -8.08
N ALA A 82 -5.98 -5.10 -7.07
CA ALA A 82 -5.56 -4.80 -5.70
C ALA A 82 -4.03 -4.70 -5.59
N GLN A 83 -3.28 -5.60 -6.24
CA GLN A 83 -1.83 -5.52 -6.26
C GLN A 83 -1.31 -4.29 -7.00
N ALA A 84 -1.91 -3.91 -8.13
CA ALA A 84 -1.54 -2.66 -8.82
C ALA A 84 -1.74 -1.45 -7.89
N TRP A 85 -2.89 -1.38 -7.23
CA TRP A 85 -3.22 -0.31 -6.28
C TRP A 85 -2.32 -0.32 -5.04
N ASN A 86 -2.10 -1.50 -4.42
CA ASN A 86 -1.27 -1.65 -3.23
C ASN A 86 0.17 -1.17 -3.48
N HIS A 87 0.72 -1.47 -4.67
CA HIS A 87 2.06 -1.05 -5.03
C HIS A 87 2.16 0.45 -5.30
N GLU A 88 1.18 1.06 -6.00
CA GLU A 88 1.13 2.53 -6.14
C GLU A 88 1.12 3.19 -4.75
N PHE A 89 0.25 2.72 -3.87
CA PHE A 89 0.12 3.22 -2.50
C PHE A 89 1.39 3.01 -1.67
N PHE A 90 2.09 1.88 -1.87
CA PHE A 90 3.35 1.57 -1.18
C PHE A 90 4.48 2.51 -1.62
N TRP A 91 4.62 2.77 -2.92
CA TRP A 91 5.64 3.71 -3.39
C TRP A 91 5.45 5.10 -2.78
N GLU A 92 4.23 5.58 -2.72
CA GLU A 92 3.88 6.87 -2.11
C GLU A 92 3.98 6.86 -0.57
N SER A 93 4.02 5.70 0.06
CA SER A 93 4.22 5.56 1.50
C SER A 93 5.67 5.76 1.93
N MET A 94 6.59 5.85 0.98
CA MET A 94 8.01 6.04 1.22
C MET A 94 8.53 7.33 0.59
N LYS A 95 9.63 7.83 1.14
CA LYS A 95 10.40 8.94 0.56
C LYS A 95 11.89 8.83 0.92
N PRO A 96 12.79 9.42 0.11
CA PRO A 96 14.18 9.62 0.51
C PRO A 96 14.27 10.43 1.81
N GLY A 97 15.08 9.96 2.76
CA GLY A 97 15.20 10.60 4.08
C GLY A 97 13.93 10.59 4.91
N GLY A 98 13.08 9.60 4.68
CA GLY A 98 11.87 9.37 5.46
C GLY A 98 12.13 8.75 6.84
N GLY A 99 11.09 8.19 7.43
CA GLY A 99 11.14 7.56 8.76
C GLY A 99 11.05 8.55 9.92
N GLY A 100 11.52 8.09 11.07
CA GLY A 100 11.40 8.88 12.30
C GLY A 100 9.99 8.89 12.88
N LYS A 101 9.66 9.95 13.62
CA LYS A 101 8.37 10.13 14.32
C LYS A 101 7.54 11.21 13.61
N PRO A 102 6.25 11.01 13.37
CA PRO A 102 5.39 12.06 12.83
C PRO A 102 5.21 13.19 13.85
N SER A 103 4.57 14.26 13.41
CA SER A 103 4.22 15.42 14.25
C SER A 103 2.75 15.81 14.07
N GLY A 104 2.31 16.82 14.81
CA GLY A 104 0.98 17.42 14.66
C GLY A 104 -0.16 16.46 14.98
N GLU A 105 -1.26 16.59 14.25
CA GLU A 105 -2.50 15.84 14.50
C GLU A 105 -2.30 14.31 14.39
N LEU A 106 -1.53 13.86 13.40
CA LEU A 106 -1.26 12.44 13.23
C LEU A 106 -0.61 11.84 14.49
N LEU A 107 0.40 12.51 15.06
CA LEU A 107 1.03 12.06 16.30
C LEU A 107 0.03 12.01 17.45
N ALA A 108 -0.77 13.06 17.61
CA ALA A 108 -1.78 13.11 18.66
C ALA A 108 -2.79 11.96 18.56
N LEU A 109 -3.22 11.61 17.36
CA LEU A 109 -4.12 10.47 17.12
C LEU A 109 -3.44 9.12 17.35
N LEU A 110 -2.18 8.97 17.00
CA LEU A 110 -1.41 7.77 17.32
C LEU A 110 -1.27 7.59 18.83
N GLU A 111 -0.97 8.66 19.56
CA GLU A 111 -0.87 8.63 21.03
C GLU A 111 -2.24 8.38 21.69
N ARG A 112 -3.33 8.92 21.14
CA ARG A 112 -4.69 8.66 21.62
C ARG A 112 -5.09 7.19 21.46
N ASP A 113 -4.83 6.60 20.28
CA ASP A 113 -5.39 5.30 19.92
C ASP A 113 -4.49 4.13 20.34
N PHE A 114 -3.16 4.37 20.45
CA PHE A 114 -2.17 3.36 20.83
C PHE A 114 -1.47 3.67 22.16
N THR A 115 -1.88 4.72 22.89
CA THR A 115 -1.28 5.21 24.14
C THR A 115 0.07 5.89 23.98
N SER A 116 0.87 5.54 22.99
CA SER A 116 2.09 6.26 22.60
C SER A 116 2.50 5.89 21.17
N TYR A 117 3.37 6.71 20.58
CA TYR A 117 3.97 6.39 19.29
C TYR A 117 4.77 5.07 19.33
N GLU A 118 5.48 4.81 20.40
CA GLU A 118 6.29 3.62 20.58
C GLU A 118 5.41 2.36 20.58
N LYS A 119 4.23 2.41 21.20
CA LYS A 119 3.26 1.30 21.15
C LYS A 119 2.69 1.08 19.76
N PHE A 120 2.36 2.15 19.05
CA PHE A 120 2.00 2.03 17.62
C PHE A 120 3.13 1.39 16.80
N TYR A 121 4.37 1.87 16.98
CA TYR A 121 5.54 1.35 16.28
C TYR A 121 5.71 -0.16 16.53
N ASP A 122 5.62 -0.59 17.78
CA ASP A 122 5.72 -2.00 18.17
C ASP A 122 4.59 -2.82 17.54
N GLU A 123 3.35 -2.32 17.58
CA GLU A 123 2.18 -3.01 17.04
C GLU A 123 2.25 -3.14 15.52
N PHE A 124 2.66 -2.07 14.82
CA PHE A 124 2.84 -2.09 13.36
C PHE A 124 3.95 -3.08 12.95
N ASN A 125 5.09 -3.03 13.63
CA ASN A 125 6.19 -3.98 13.40
C ASN A 125 5.76 -5.43 13.67
N ALA A 126 5.02 -5.68 14.75
CA ALA A 126 4.52 -7.00 15.08
C ALA A 126 3.52 -7.51 14.03
N ALA A 127 2.60 -6.65 13.55
CA ALA A 127 1.65 -7.01 12.50
C ALA A 127 2.38 -7.39 11.19
N ALA A 128 3.35 -6.58 10.77
CA ALA A 128 4.16 -6.83 9.58
C ALA A 128 5.00 -8.12 9.71
N ALA A 129 5.65 -8.34 10.86
CA ALA A 129 6.48 -9.51 11.10
C ALA A 129 5.66 -10.81 11.19
N THR A 130 4.47 -10.75 11.75
CA THR A 130 3.60 -11.92 11.98
C THR A 130 2.56 -12.14 10.89
N GLN A 131 2.57 -11.36 9.80
CA GLN A 131 1.76 -11.68 8.62
C GLN A 131 2.26 -13.01 8.06
N PHE A 132 1.41 -14.03 8.15
CA PHE A 132 1.78 -15.37 7.68
C PHE A 132 1.84 -15.41 6.15
N GLY A 133 2.98 -15.82 5.62
CA GLY A 133 3.21 -15.87 4.16
C GLY A 133 3.28 -14.47 3.53
N ALA A 134 2.75 -14.37 2.32
CA ALA A 134 2.68 -13.14 1.55
C ALA A 134 1.53 -12.26 2.05
N GLY A 135 1.74 -10.94 2.04
CA GLY A 135 0.72 -9.98 2.45
C GLY A 135 1.27 -8.61 2.75
N TRP A 136 0.51 -7.85 3.52
CA TRP A 136 0.73 -6.43 3.78
C TRP A 136 0.42 -6.12 5.25
N ALA A 137 1.06 -5.09 5.79
CA ALA A 137 0.62 -4.47 7.03
C ALA A 137 0.25 -3.01 6.78
N TRP A 138 -0.75 -2.53 7.49
CA TRP A 138 -1.40 -1.24 7.25
C TRP A 138 -1.59 -0.48 8.56
N LEU A 139 -1.40 0.84 8.50
CA LEU A 139 -2.11 1.77 9.37
C LEU A 139 -3.37 2.20 8.63
N ALA A 140 -4.53 2.04 9.24
CA ALA A 140 -5.82 2.38 8.64
C ALA A 140 -6.66 3.25 9.59
N TYR A 141 -7.60 4.00 9.02
CA TYR A 141 -8.53 4.84 9.75
C TYR A 141 -9.97 4.39 9.48
N ALA A 142 -10.74 4.20 10.54
CA ALA A 142 -12.17 3.92 10.47
C ALA A 142 -12.81 4.29 11.81
N ASP A 143 -14.08 4.70 11.80
CA ASP A 143 -14.87 5.01 13.01
C ASP A 143 -14.15 5.99 13.95
N ASN A 144 -13.52 7.02 13.36
CA ASN A 144 -12.73 8.03 14.06
C ASN A 144 -11.54 7.48 14.87
N LYS A 145 -11.01 6.30 14.48
CA LYS A 145 -9.88 5.64 15.14
C LYS A 145 -8.83 5.18 14.13
N LEU A 146 -7.59 5.22 14.56
CA LEU A 146 -6.47 4.57 13.91
C LEU A 146 -6.39 3.11 14.37
N LYS A 147 -6.08 2.21 13.44
CA LYS A 147 -5.86 0.80 13.75
C LYS A 147 -4.76 0.22 12.88
N VAL A 148 -4.02 -0.73 13.44
CA VAL A 148 -3.08 -1.57 12.68
C VAL A 148 -3.81 -2.80 12.17
N VAL A 149 -3.65 -3.10 10.89
CA VAL A 149 -4.27 -4.26 10.22
C VAL A 149 -3.21 -4.99 9.42
N LYS A 150 -3.27 -6.30 9.38
CA LYS A 150 -2.48 -7.12 8.44
C LYS A 150 -3.42 -7.92 7.55
N THR A 151 -3.06 -8.04 6.28
CA THR A 151 -3.91 -8.69 5.27
C THR A 151 -3.10 -9.67 4.42
N PRO A 152 -3.68 -10.82 4.06
CA PRO A 152 -3.00 -11.81 3.23
C PRO A 152 -3.07 -11.41 1.74
N ASN A 153 -2.08 -11.84 0.99
CA ASN A 153 -2.01 -11.73 -0.47
C ASN A 153 -2.23 -10.29 -0.97
N ALA A 154 -3.33 -10.04 -1.69
CA ALA A 154 -3.66 -8.75 -2.28
C ALA A 154 -4.70 -7.95 -1.49
N VAL A 155 -5.31 -8.54 -0.46
CA VAL A 155 -6.36 -7.89 0.34
C VAL A 155 -5.84 -6.58 0.95
N ASN A 156 -6.68 -5.56 0.97
CA ASN A 156 -6.35 -4.24 1.51
C ASN A 156 -7.52 -3.63 2.29
N PRO A 157 -7.31 -2.54 3.05
CA PRO A 157 -8.34 -1.94 3.88
C PRO A 157 -9.57 -1.42 3.15
N LEU A 158 -9.50 -1.15 1.83
CA LEU A 158 -10.65 -0.65 1.04
C LEU A 158 -11.84 -1.62 1.08
N VAL A 159 -11.55 -2.94 1.08
CA VAL A 159 -12.60 -3.97 1.14
C VAL A 159 -12.98 -4.35 2.57
N LEU A 160 -12.32 -3.76 3.56
CA LEU A 160 -12.58 -3.95 4.99
C LEU A 160 -13.28 -2.73 5.61
N GLY A 161 -13.78 -1.80 4.79
CA GLY A 161 -14.48 -0.61 5.25
C GLY A 161 -13.57 0.38 5.99
N SER A 162 -12.29 0.48 5.60
CA SER A 162 -11.33 1.36 6.28
C SER A 162 -10.49 2.12 5.26
N PHE A 163 -10.08 3.33 5.62
CA PHE A 163 -9.18 4.16 4.82
C PHE A 163 -7.73 3.80 5.12
N PRO A 164 -6.95 3.29 4.15
CA PRO A 164 -5.53 3.04 4.34
C PRO A 164 -4.74 4.35 4.43
N LEU A 165 -3.80 4.42 5.37
CA LEU A 165 -2.95 5.59 5.58
C LEU A 165 -1.48 5.30 5.32
N LEU A 166 -0.99 4.12 5.74
CA LEU A 166 0.38 3.64 5.55
C LEU A 166 0.33 2.16 5.20
N THR A 167 1.24 1.70 4.36
CA THR A 167 1.44 0.27 4.12
C THR A 167 2.90 -0.12 4.00
N ILE A 168 3.18 -1.37 4.36
CA ILE A 168 4.42 -2.07 4.05
C ILE A 168 4.09 -3.39 3.35
N ASP A 169 4.78 -3.65 2.25
CA ASP A 169 4.74 -4.94 1.56
C ASP A 169 5.63 -5.95 2.30
N VAL A 170 5.06 -7.08 2.72
CA VAL A 170 5.79 -8.17 3.37
C VAL A 170 5.79 -9.46 2.56
N TRP A 171 5.50 -9.38 1.26
CA TRP A 171 5.88 -10.41 0.29
C TRP A 171 7.41 -10.54 0.26
N GLU A 172 7.94 -11.72 0.10
CA GLU A 172 9.39 -11.95 0.11
C GLU A 172 10.12 -11.16 -0.98
N HIS A 173 9.48 -10.98 -2.16
CA HIS A 173 10.07 -10.20 -3.25
C HIS A 173 10.32 -8.72 -2.89
N ALA A 174 9.64 -8.19 -1.88
CA ALA A 174 9.82 -6.79 -1.45
C ALA A 174 11.15 -6.56 -0.74
N TYR A 175 11.75 -7.59 -0.14
CA TYR A 175 12.94 -7.43 0.70
C TYR A 175 14.05 -8.47 0.50
N TYR A 176 13.80 -9.53 -0.25
CA TYR A 176 14.70 -10.70 -0.32
C TYR A 176 16.10 -10.35 -0.84
N LEU A 177 16.23 -9.42 -1.77
CA LEU A 177 17.54 -9.05 -2.33
C LEU A 177 18.41 -8.28 -1.32
N ASP A 178 17.79 -7.39 -0.54
CA ASP A 178 18.51 -6.54 0.41
C ASP A 178 18.63 -7.17 1.80
N PHE A 179 17.65 -8.00 2.18
CA PHE A 179 17.55 -8.66 3.48
C PHE A 179 17.50 -10.17 3.32
N GLN A 180 18.62 -10.74 2.88
CA GLN A 180 18.78 -12.20 2.68
C GLN A 180 18.55 -13.00 3.97
N GLN A 181 18.38 -14.32 3.85
CA GLN A 181 18.12 -15.23 4.98
C GLN A 181 16.81 -14.92 5.74
N ASN A 182 15.79 -14.43 5.03
CA ASN A 182 14.45 -14.14 5.58
C ASN A 182 14.47 -13.14 6.75
N ARG A 183 15.26 -12.08 6.63
CA ARG A 183 15.41 -11.02 7.64
C ARG A 183 14.28 -9.98 7.55
N ARG A 184 13.03 -10.45 7.44
CA ARG A 184 11.82 -9.59 7.42
C ARG A 184 11.80 -8.57 8.58
N PRO A 185 12.14 -8.92 9.85
CA PRO A 185 12.15 -7.95 10.94
C PRO A 185 13.12 -6.77 10.71
N ASP A 186 14.28 -7.02 10.10
CA ASP A 186 15.25 -5.96 9.81
C ASP A 186 14.75 -5.04 8.69
N TYR A 187 14.12 -5.61 7.67
CA TYR A 187 13.45 -4.85 6.61
C TYR A 187 12.36 -3.93 7.18
N ILE A 188 11.49 -4.45 8.06
CA ILE A 188 10.40 -3.68 8.69
C ILE A 188 10.97 -2.51 9.50
N LYS A 189 12.00 -2.76 10.32
CA LYS A 189 12.69 -1.71 11.09
C LYS A 189 13.33 -0.66 10.19
N THR A 190 13.98 -1.10 9.10
CA THR A 190 14.58 -0.19 8.12
C THR A 190 13.52 0.69 7.47
N PHE A 191 12.40 0.12 7.06
CA PHE A 191 11.28 0.85 6.49
C PHE A 191 10.75 1.91 7.46
N MET A 192 10.43 1.54 8.69
CA MET A 192 9.87 2.46 9.69
C MET A 192 10.83 3.58 10.08
N ASN A 193 12.11 3.26 10.19
CA ASN A 193 13.10 4.22 10.69
C ASN A 193 13.64 5.16 9.60
N ASN A 194 13.59 4.78 8.32
CA ASN A 194 14.33 5.49 7.27
C ASN A 194 13.51 5.80 6.00
N LEU A 195 12.34 5.19 5.80
CA LEU A 195 11.64 5.29 4.52
C LEU A 195 10.26 5.92 4.61
N VAL A 196 9.53 5.80 5.71
CA VAL A 196 8.14 6.25 5.83
C VAL A 196 7.98 7.74 5.52
N SER A 197 7.07 8.07 4.61
CA SER A 197 6.63 9.43 4.34
C SER A 197 5.47 9.80 5.27
N TRP A 198 5.77 10.37 6.42
CA TRP A 198 4.74 10.81 7.38
C TRP A 198 3.88 11.95 6.83
N GLU A 199 4.38 12.72 5.88
CA GLU A 199 3.59 13.73 5.16
C GLU A 199 2.50 13.09 4.32
N ALA A 200 2.80 12.01 3.58
CA ALA A 200 1.81 11.26 2.82
C ALA A 200 0.76 10.65 3.75
N VAL A 201 1.17 10.10 4.90
CA VAL A 201 0.26 9.55 5.91
C VAL A 201 -0.68 10.63 6.45
N SER A 202 -0.14 11.82 6.78
CA SER A 202 -0.94 12.96 7.29
C SER A 202 -1.96 13.44 6.24
N SER A 203 -1.55 13.61 4.99
CA SER A 203 -2.47 14.02 3.91
C SER A 203 -3.59 13.00 3.68
N ARG A 204 -3.28 11.71 3.75
CA ARG A 204 -4.29 10.63 3.65
C ARG A 204 -5.25 10.63 4.84
N LEU A 205 -4.77 10.94 6.04
CA LEU A 205 -5.62 11.08 7.23
C LEU A 205 -6.62 12.24 7.07
N GLU A 206 -6.16 13.40 6.60
CA GLU A 206 -7.04 14.55 6.32
C GLU A 206 -8.12 14.17 5.30
N ALA A 207 -7.76 13.51 4.21
CA ALA A 207 -8.70 13.05 3.19
C ALA A 207 -9.70 12.02 3.76
N ALA A 208 -9.24 11.08 4.58
CA ALA A 208 -10.08 10.07 5.21
C ALA A 208 -11.11 10.68 6.18
N LYS A 209 -10.69 11.67 6.97
CA LYS A 209 -11.59 12.41 7.88
C LYS A 209 -12.65 13.20 7.10
N ALA A 210 -12.25 13.87 6.03
CA ALA A 210 -13.20 14.60 5.18
C ALA A 210 -14.22 13.69 4.51
N ALA A 211 -13.83 12.48 4.13
CA ALA A 211 -14.74 11.48 3.52
C ALA A 211 -15.66 10.79 4.55
N SER A 212 -15.35 10.89 5.85
CA SER A 212 -16.11 10.27 6.95
C SER A 212 -17.07 11.26 7.65
N SER A 213 -17.02 12.54 7.28
CA SER A 213 -17.89 13.63 7.79
C SER A 213 -19.15 13.77 6.95
#